data_951b2dc8a935fc7989ed9977660fbe52
#
_entry.id   951b2dc8a935fc7989ed9977660fbe52
#
_cell.length_a   1.000
_cell.length_b   1.000
_cell.length_c   1.000
_cell.angle_alpha   90.00
_cell.angle_beta   90.00
_cell.angle_gamma   90.00
#
_symmetry.space_group_name_H-M   'P 1'
#
loop_
_entity.id
_entity.type
_entity.pdbx_description
1 polymer ?
#
loop_
_entity_poly.entity_id
_entity_poly.type
_entity_poly.pdbx_seq_one_letter_code
_entity_poly.pdbx_strand_id
1 'polypeptide(L)'
;MNITWDAAVCENASMEDIDPVAVKYLVNAGIRNKRLPASASDDSIETILKNLKLLTDDGKITNAAVLLFGKDPDKFFPLCQFRIGRFLSNKVDVLFHDIIDRDLIRMGDRVVEILKAKYLINPIHYEGMMRIEPIEFPEDALREIIYNAIIHKRYSGAHIQMRVYDDAVTVWNEGTLPAGYTMEDIIANDTSLPRNKLIAQAFYMAGFIENWGRGIKKVFEDFKVAGFEPPIFEEKHGGVMVTIKRKSLREMFDDSKEKSKEKSKEKVIENVIEQLTERQRAILNILKISVIENVIESTTTIARKTGVSPRTIMRDLNELRTKGLVRHVGPAKGGYWEILK
;
A
#
# COMPACT_ATOMS: atom_id res chain seq x y z
N MET A 1 -33.47 10.17 -11.60
CA MET A 1 -32.12 9.72 -11.19
C MET A 1 -32.28 8.80 -10.01
N ASN A 2 -31.69 7.61 -10.03
CA ASN A 2 -31.69 6.77 -8.83
C ASN A 2 -30.68 7.36 -7.82
N ILE A 3 -31.22 7.90 -6.73
CA ILE A 3 -30.43 8.41 -5.59
C ILE A 3 -29.79 7.20 -4.92
N THR A 4 -28.47 7.20 -4.75
CA THR A 4 -27.79 6.14 -3.99
C THR A 4 -28.16 6.24 -2.51
N TRP A 5 -28.11 5.11 -1.79
CA TRP A 5 -28.48 5.08 -0.36
C TRP A 5 -27.68 6.09 0.46
N ASP A 6 -26.42 6.26 0.20
CA ASP A 6 -25.52 7.18 0.88
C ASP A 6 -25.85 8.66 0.60
N ALA A 7 -26.52 8.96 -0.52
CA ALA A 7 -27.00 10.30 -0.88
C ALA A 7 -28.41 10.60 -0.36
N ALA A 8 -29.11 9.62 0.22
CA ALA A 8 -30.41 9.86 0.83
C ALA A 8 -30.27 10.69 2.11
N VAL A 9 -31.33 11.44 2.46
CA VAL A 9 -31.39 12.22 3.70
C VAL A 9 -31.35 11.28 4.91
N CYS A 10 -30.50 11.60 5.89
CA CYS A 10 -30.50 10.94 7.19
C CYS A 10 -31.55 11.60 8.07
N GLU A 11 -32.67 10.92 8.25
CA GLU A 11 -33.77 11.42 9.10
C GLU A 11 -33.27 11.64 10.54
N ASN A 12 -33.71 12.75 11.12
CA ASN A 12 -33.37 13.19 12.48
C ASN A 12 -31.90 13.57 12.71
N ALA A 13 -31.05 13.62 11.68
CA ALA A 13 -29.69 14.15 11.78
C ALA A 13 -29.68 15.66 11.56
N SER A 14 -28.83 16.36 12.29
CA SER A 14 -28.63 17.81 12.22
C SER A 14 -27.14 18.16 12.13
N MET A 15 -26.83 19.44 11.90
CA MET A 15 -25.44 19.93 11.91
C MET A 15 -24.76 19.73 13.26
N GLU A 16 -25.53 19.61 14.35
CA GLU A 16 -24.98 19.33 15.68
C GLU A 16 -24.42 17.93 15.83
N ASP A 17 -24.90 16.99 15.01
CA ASP A 17 -24.38 15.60 14.97
C ASP A 17 -23.05 15.47 14.20
N ILE A 18 -22.67 16.50 13.43
CA ILE A 18 -21.41 16.51 12.67
C ILE A 18 -20.23 16.92 13.56
N ASP A 19 -19.12 16.18 13.46
CA ASP A 19 -17.85 16.48 14.12
C ASP A 19 -16.99 17.41 13.21
N PRO A 20 -16.79 18.69 13.58
CA PRO A 20 -15.95 19.60 12.81
C PRO A 20 -14.49 19.12 12.69
N VAL A 21 -14.02 18.32 13.66
CA VAL A 21 -12.64 17.77 13.64
C VAL A 21 -12.50 16.74 12.54
N ALA A 22 -13.52 15.88 12.35
CA ALA A 22 -13.53 14.90 11.27
C ALA A 22 -13.57 15.56 9.88
N VAL A 23 -14.37 16.64 9.73
CA VAL A 23 -14.40 17.40 8.46
C VAL A 23 -13.04 18.05 8.17
N LYS A 24 -12.42 18.70 9.16
CA LYS A 24 -11.08 19.28 9.03
C LYS A 24 -10.01 18.23 8.76
N TYR A 25 -10.16 17.03 9.30
CA TYR A 25 -9.24 15.91 8.99
C TYR A 25 -9.23 15.59 7.51
N LEU A 26 -10.41 15.48 6.85
CA LEU A 26 -10.51 15.28 5.40
C LEU A 26 -9.83 16.44 4.65
N VAL A 27 -10.13 17.70 5.00
CA VAL A 27 -9.56 18.86 4.31
C VAL A 27 -8.04 18.87 4.41
N ASN A 28 -7.48 18.66 5.60
CA ASN A 28 -6.05 18.63 5.81
C ASN A 28 -5.37 17.47 5.04
N ALA A 29 -6.01 16.30 4.99
CA ALA A 29 -5.54 15.19 4.17
C ALA A 29 -5.57 15.54 2.69
N GLY A 30 -6.66 16.14 2.21
CA GLY A 30 -6.83 16.54 0.81
C GLY A 30 -5.80 17.60 0.37
N ILE A 31 -5.50 18.58 1.21
CA ILE A 31 -4.47 19.59 0.95
C ILE A 31 -3.07 18.92 0.89
N ARG A 32 -2.74 18.10 1.88
CA ARG A 32 -1.47 17.35 1.93
C ARG A 32 -1.26 16.47 0.69
N ASN A 33 -2.32 15.82 0.24
CA ASN A 33 -2.33 14.94 -0.93
C ASN A 33 -2.58 15.69 -2.26
N LYS A 34 -2.60 17.04 -2.25
CA LYS A 34 -2.79 17.91 -3.44
C LYS A 34 -4.11 17.65 -4.19
N ARG A 35 -5.14 17.22 -3.49
CA ARG A 35 -6.50 17.04 -4.00
C ARG A 35 -7.38 18.27 -3.74
N LEU A 36 -7.04 19.04 -2.71
CA LEU A 36 -7.71 20.29 -2.35
C LEU A 36 -6.70 21.45 -2.35
N PRO A 37 -7.14 22.67 -2.73
CA PRO A 37 -6.31 23.87 -2.61
C PRO A 37 -6.12 24.24 -1.13
N ALA A 38 -5.04 24.93 -0.80
CA ALA A 38 -4.76 25.37 0.57
C ALA A 38 -5.89 26.25 1.15
N SER A 39 -6.55 27.05 0.32
CA SER A 39 -7.67 27.90 0.72
C SER A 39 -8.88 27.10 1.26
N ALA A 40 -9.00 25.80 0.98
CA ALA A 40 -10.08 24.98 1.53
C ALA A 40 -10.04 24.87 3.06
N SER A 41 -8.90 25.22 3.71
CA SER A 41 -8.79 25.29 5.16
C SER A 41 -9.63 26.41 5.78
N ASP A 42 -9.93 27.47 5.00
CA ASP A 42 -10.66 28.65 5.42
C ASP A 42 -12.18 28.53 5.25
N ASP A 43 -12.61 27.48 4.53
CA ASP A 43 -14.03 27.23 4.29
C ASP A 43 -14.77 26.84 5.58
N SER A 44 -16.02 27.28 5.68
CA SER A 44 -16.92 26.83 6.75
C SER A 44 -17.25 25.35 6.59
N ILE A 45 -17.57 24.68 7.70
CA ILE A 45 -17.99 23.25 7.68
C ILE A 45 -19.17 23.06 6.71
N GLU A 46 -20.15 23.97 6.73
CA GLU A 46 -21.30 23.92 5.84
C GLU A 46 -20.89 24.02 4.36
N THR A 47 -19.96 24.92 4.03
CA THR A 47 -19.41 25.08 2.67
C THR A 47 -18.72 23.81 2.21
N ILE A 48 -17.90 23.19 3.06
CA ILE A 48 -17.20 21.93 2.76
C ILE A 48 -18.21 20.81 2.48
N LEU A 49 -19.22 20.65 3.35
CA LEU A 49 -20.24 19.63 3.17
C LEU A 49 -21.07 19.85 1.89
N LYS A 50 -21.39 21.10 1.54
CA LYS A 50 -22.06 21.43 0.27
C LYS A 50 -21.19 21.09 -0.94
N ASN A 51 -19.92 21.45 -0.92
CA ASN A 51 -18.98 21.15 -2.00
C ASN A 51 -18.80 19.63 -2.22
N LEU A 52 -18.88 18.84 -1.16
CA LEU A 52 -18.86 17.37 -1.18
C LEU A 52 -20.22 16.74 -1.53
N LYS A 53 -21.29 17.55 -1.72
CA LYS A 53 -22.68 17.12 -1.93
C LYS A 53 -23.25 16.29 -0.76
N LEU A 54 -22.79 16.55 0.42
CA LEU A 54 -23.20 15.89 1.66
C LEU A 54 -24.37 16.57 2.36
N LEU A 55 -24.77 17.73 1.82
CA LEU A 55 -26.03 18.40 2.15
C LEU A 55 -26.90 18.43 0.89
N THR A 56 -28.21 18.29 1.09
CA THR A 56 -29.22 18.54 0.05
C THR A 56 -29.37 20.03 -0.24
N ASP A 57 -30.07 20.41 -1.31
CA ASP A 57 -30.29 21.82 -1.67
C ASP A 57 -31.06 22.59 -0.58
N ASP A 58 -31.93 21.90 0.18
CA ASP A 58 -32.68 22.43 1.34
C ASP A 58 -31.91 22.32 2.67
N GLY A 59 -30.60 21.96 2.62
CA GLY A 59 -29.69 21.95 3.76
C GLY A 59 -29.79 20.75 4.69
N LYS A 60 -30.50 19.68 4.28
CA LYS A 60 -30.59 18.44 5.07
C LYS A 60 -29.35 17.58 4.89
N ILE A 61 -28.99 16.87 5.94
CA ILE A 61 -27.79 16.03 6.00
C ILE A 61 -28.05 14.68 5.36
N THR A 62 -27.11 14.21 4.54
CA THR A 62 -27.17 12.88 3.91
C THR A 62 -26.65 11.78 4.83
N ASN A 63 -27.01 10.52 4.53
CA ASN A 63 -26.46 9.34 5.20
C ASN A 63 -24.90 9.32 5.14
N ALA A 64 -24.35 9.70 4.00
CA ALA A 64 -22.90 9.80 3.81
C ALA A 64 -22.26 10.82 4.76
N ALA A 65 -22.89 11.97 4.98
CA ALA A 65 -22.36 13.01 5.88
C ALA A 65 -22.26 12.51 7.33
N VAL A 66 -23.31 11.84 7.80
CA VAL A 66 -23.34 11.26 9.15
C VAL A 66 -22.30 10.14 9.30
N LEU A 67 -22.20 9.25 8.32
CA LEU A 67 -21.20 8.16 8.34
C LEU A 67 -19.77 8.69 8.30
N LEU A 68 -19.49 9.67 7.43
CA LEU A 68 -18.15 10.23 7.25
C LEU A 68 -17.69 11.10 8.42
N PHE A 69 -18.61 11.88 9.02
CA PHE A 69 -18.24 12.95 9.93
C PHE A 69 -19.08 13.01 11.19
N GLY A 70 -19.94 12.04 11.44
CA GLY A 70 -20.78 12.02 12.65
C GLY A 70 -19.94 11.92 13.92
N LYS A 71 -20.36 12.61 14.99
CA LYS A 71 -19.81 12.45 16.33
C LYS A 71 -20.08 11.05 16.87
N ASP A 72 -21.24 10.51 16.55
CA ASP A 72 -21.71 9.18 16.91
C ASP A 72 -22.52 8.57 15.74
N PRO A 73 -21.85 8.03 14.70
CA PRO A 73 -22.55 7.44 13.56
C PRO A 73 -23.39 6.22 13.95
N ASP A 74 -23.00 5.50 15.00
CA ASP A 74 -23.67 4.29 15.49
C ASP A 74 -25.11 4.58 16.00
N LYS A 75 -25.36 5.80 16.49
CA LYS A 75 -26.70 6.29 16.83
C LYS A 75 -27.70 6.18 15.67
N PHE A 76 -27.23 6.42 14.44
CA PHE A 76 -28.05 6.39 13.23
C PHE A 76 -27.90 5.06 12.46
N PHE A 77 -26.71 4.47 12.52
CA PHE A 77 -26.32 3.26 11.77
C PHE A 77 -25.62 2.27 12.69
N PRO A 78 -26.33 1.53 13.55
CA PRO A 78 -25.73 0.68 14.59
C PRO A 78 -24.77 -0.42 14.10
N LEU A 79 -24.77 -0.71 12.80
CA LEU A 79 -23.90 -1.72 12.18
C LEU A 79 -22.81 -1.09 11.28
N CYS A 80 -22.50 0.20 11.45
CA CYS A 80 -21.46 0.88 10.68
C CYS A 80 -20.02 0.55 11.15
N GLN A 81 -19.89 -0.20 12.23
CA GLN A 81 -18.63 -0.54 12.90
C GLN A 81 -17.71 -1.40 12.04
N PHE A 82 -16.40 -1.31 12.33
CA PHE A 82 -15.38 -2.25 11.87
C PHE A 82 -14.94 -3.11 13.06
N ARG A 83 -15.04 -4.43 12.94
CA ARG A 83 -14.70 -5.37 14.01
C ARG A 83 -13.49 -6.20 13.61
N ILE A 84 -12.50 -6.31 14.52
CA ILE A 84 -11.30 -7.11 14.35
C ILE A 84 -11.28 -8.16 15.44
N GLY A 85 -11.14 -9.44 15.09
CA GLY A 85 -11.01 -10.54 16.03
C GLY A 85 -9.73 -11.34 15.80
N ARG A 86 -9.01 -11.66 16.87
CA ARG A 86 -7.91 -12.64 16.86
C ARG A 86 -8.47 -14.00 17.23
N PHE A 87 -8.35 -14.95 16.34
CA PHE A 87 -8.86 -16.30 16.51
C PHE A 87 -7.73 -17.28 16.83
N LEU A 88 -8.05 -18.32 17.61
CA LEU A 88 -7.15 -19.43 17.86
C LEU A 88 -7.04 -20.34 16.61
N SER A 89 -6.09 -21.27 16.65
CA SER A 89 -5.81 -22.21 15.55
C SER A 89 -7.02 -23.09 15.17
N ASN A 90 -7.97 -23.31 16.08
CA ASN A 90 -9.24 -24.00 15.79
C ASN A 90 -10.23 -23.15 14.96
N LYS A 91 -9.91 -21.88 14.69
CA LYS A 91 -10.72 -20.91 13.90
C LYS A 91 -12.14 -20.65 14.43
N VAL A 92 -12.42 -21.04 15.66
CA VAL A 92 -13.71 -20.86 16.35
C VAL A 92 -13.58 -19.94 17.53
N ASP A 93 -12.63 -20.21 18.42
CA ASP A 93 -12.45 -19.44 19.65
C ASP A 93 -11.75 -18.12 19.37
N VAL A 94 -12.34 -17.04 19.91
CA VAL A 94 -11.80 -15.67 19.84
C VAL A 94 -10.90 -15.42 21.04
N LEU A 95 -9.63 -15.12 20.79
CA LEU A 95 -8.69 -14.80 21.84
C LEU A 95 -8.93 -13.38 22.41
N PHE A 96 -9.11 -12.41 21.53
CA PHE A 96 -9.50 -11.03 21.84
C PHE A 96 -10.08 -10.36 20.59
N HIS A 97 -10.76 -9.25 20.79
CA HIS A 97 -11.32 -8.46 19.69
C HIS A 97 -11.30 -6.97 20.00
N ASP A 98 -11.37 -6.15 18.94
CA ASP A 98 -11.57 -4.71 18.99
C ASP A 98 -12.76 -4.32 18.12
N ILE A 99 -13.49 -3.30 18.55
CA ILE A 99 -14.60 -2.68 17.83
C ILE A 99 -14.22 -1.22 17.56
N ILE A 100 -14.28 -0.82 16.29
CA ILE A 100 -14.04 0.53 15.85
C ILE A 100 -15.37 1.12 15.38
N ASP A 101 -15.93 2.03 16.15
CA ASP A 101 -17.27 2.63 16.02
C ASP A 101 -17.23 4.12 15.73
N ARG A 102 -16.17 4.60 15.05
CA ARG A 102 -16.03 6.02 14.72
C ARG A 102 -16.54 6.34 13.32
N ASP A 103 -16.49 7.66 13.02
CA ASP A 103 -16.66 8.19 11.67
C ASP A 103 -15.74 7.49 10.67
N LEU A 104 -16.25 7.30 9.46
CA LEU A 104 -15.55 6.51 8.43
C LEU A 104 -14.26 7.16 7.96
N ILE A 105 -14.18 8.50 7.99
CA ILE A 105 -13.00 9.20 7.44
C ILE A 105 -11.72 8.91 8.25
N ARG A 106 -11.86 8.65 9.55
CA ARG A 106 -10.75 8.30 10.45
C ARG A 106 -10.69 6.80 10.75
N MET A 107 -11.72 6.04 10.38
CA MET A 107 -11.83 4.61 10.68
C MET A 107 -10.69 3.80 10.08
N GLY A 108 -10.37 4.02 8.82
CA GLY A 108 -9.33 3.23 8.11
C GLY A 108 -7.96 3.36 8.78
N ASP A 109 -7.55 4.58 9.13
CA ASP A 109 -6.28 4.82 9.84
C ASP A 109 -6.28 4.15 11.21
N ARG A 110 -7.41 4.24 11.94
CA ARG A 110 -7.54 3.61 13.26
C ARG A 110 -7.46 2.08 13.19
N VAL A 111 -8.04 1.48 12.15
CA VAL A 111 -7.92 0.03 11.89
C VAL A 111 -6.45 -0.35 11.69
N VAL A 112 -5.71 0.38 10.85
CA VAL A 112 -4.29 0.11 10.60
C VAL A 112 -3.44 0.27 11.87
N GLU A 113 -3.68 1.31 12.66
CA GLU A 113 -3.00 1.50 13.96
C GLU A 113 -3.21 0.32 14.92
N ILE A 114 -4.46 -0.12 15.07
CA ILE A 114 -4.80 -1.26 15.95
C ILE A 114 -4.17 -2.55 15.43
N LEU A 115 -4.20 -2.78 14.11
CA LEU A 115 -3.57 -3.94 13.49
C LEU A 115 -2.07 -3.99 13.80
N LYS A 116 -1.37 -2.88 13.59
CA LYS A 116 0.06 -2.77 13.89
C LYS A 116 0.38 -3.01 15.36
N ALA A 117 -0.46 -2.49 16.26
CA ALA A 117 -0.21 -2.54 17.68
C ALA A 117 -0.52 -3.90 18.32
N LYS A 118 -1.48 -4.68 17.78
CA LYS A 118 -2.04 -5.84 18.49
C LYS A 118 -2.11 -7.13 17.67
N TYR A 119 -2.28 -7.05 16.35
CA TYR A 119 -2.69 -8.22 15.54
C TYR A 119 -1.63 -8.71 14.59
N LEU A 120 -0.82 -7.79 14.04
CA LEU A 120 0.20 -8.12 13.07
C LEU A 120 1.54 -8.39 13.74
N ILE A 121 2.34 -9.21 13.09
CA ILE A 121 3.69 -9.53 13.53
C ILE A 121 4.63 -8.53 12.86
N ASN A 122 5.35 -7.77 13.68
CA ASN A 122 6.36 -6.84 13.21
C ASN A 122 7.73 -7.40 13.58
N PRO A 123 8.40 -8.17 12.71
CA PRO A 123 9.70 -8.76 13.05
C PRO A 123 10.73 -7.64 13.24
N ILE A 124 11.33 -7.62 14.43
CA ILE A 124 12.37 -6.65 14.74
C ILE A 124 13.67 -7.09 14.08
N HIS A 125 14.27 -6.24 13.28
CA HIS A 125 15.63 -6.40 12.80
C HIS A 125 16.42 -5.10 12.93
N TYR A 126 17.75 -5.19 12.81
CA TYR A 126 18.64 -4.05 12.95
C TYR A 126 19.37 -3.79 11.63
N GLU A 127 19.35 -2.57 11.14
CA GLU A 127 20.22 -2.07 10.08
C GLU A 127 21.28 -1.16 10.71
N GLY A 128 22.46 -1.72 10.96
CA GLY A 128 23.48 -1.04 11.75
C GLY A 128 23.00 -0.83 13.19
N MET A 129 22.91 0.43 13.64
CA MET A 129 22.38 0.80 14.96
C MET A 129 20.90 1.15 14.96
N MET A 130 20.23 1.17 13.78
CA MET A 130 18.81 1.48 13.68
C MET A 130 17.97 0.22 13.84
N ARG A 131 17.03 0.27 14.79
CA ARG A 131 15.98 -0.74 14.93
C ARG A 131 14.90 -0.48 13.88
N ILE A 132 14.59 -1.53 13.12
CA ILE A 132 13.54 -1.52 12.09
C ILE A 132 12.50 -2.55 12.46
N GLU A 133 11.24 -2.12 12.43
CA GLU A 133 10.07 -2.95 12.70
C GLU A 133 9.10 -2.82 11.49
N PRO A 134 9.36 -3.53 10.38
CA PRO A 134 8.46 -3.48 9.25
C PRO A 134 7.11 -4.10 9.63
N ILE A 135 6.05 -3.51 9.13
CA ILE A 135 4.73 -4.12 9.22
C ILE A 135 4.71 -5.44 8.42
N GLU A 136 3.97 -6.43 8.92
CA GLU A 136 3.88 -7.77 8.32
C GLU A 136 3.50 -7.74 6.83
N PHE A 137 2.52 -6.91 6.46
CA PHE A 137 2.04 -6.77 5.09
C PHE A 137 2.39 -5.40 4.49
N PRO A 138 2.40 -5.23 3.15
CA PRO A 138 2.52 -3.93 2.52
C PRO A 138 1.42 -2.98 3.01
N GLU A 139 1.81 -1.88 3.65
CA GLU A 139 0.87 -0.98 4.33
C GLU A 139 -0.14 -0.35 3.37
N ASP A 140 0.33 0.11 2.21
CA ASP A 140 -0.53 0.74 1.21
C ASP A 140 -1.57 -0.25 0.67
N ALA A 141 -1.17 -1.51 0.43
CA ALA A 141 -2.08 -2.56 0.00
C ALA A 141 -3.11 -2.92 1.08
N LEU A 142 -2.67 -2.99 2.35
CA LEU A 142 -3.58 -3.23 3.48
C LEU A 142 -4.60 -2.08 3.63
N ARG A 143 -4.16 -0.82 3.49
CA ARG A 143 -5.03 0.36 3.49
C ARG A 143 -6.07 0.29 2.38
N GLU A 144 -5.65 -0.05 1.16
CA GLU A 144 -6.55 -0.19 0.00
C GLU A 144 -7.63 -1.24 0.26
N ILE A 145 -7.27 -2.41 0.81
CA ILE A 145 -8.23 -3.46 1.17
C ILE A 145 -9.24 -2.95 2.21
N ILE A 146 -8.78 -2.23 3.24
CA ILE A 146 -9.63 -1.68 4.31
C ILE A 146 -10.57 -0.61 3.73
N TYR A 147 -10.06 0.32 2.93
CA TYR A 147 -10.88 1.37 2.33
C TYR A 147 -11.91 0.81 1.35
N ASN A 148 -11.56 -0.20 0.55
CA ASN A 148 -12.51 -0.88 -0.30
C ASN A 148 -13.63 -1.54 0.51
N ALA A 149 -13.30 -2.19 1.63
CA ALA A 149 -14.31 -2.76 2.51
C ALA A 149 -15.27 -1.69 3.07
N ILE A 150 -14.76 -0.49 3.43
CA ILE A 150 -15.57 0.64 3.92
C ILE A 150 -16.44 1.20 2.78
N ILE A 151 -15.88 1.48 1.62
CA ILE A 151 -16.58 2.13 0.51
C ILE A 151 -17.66 1.24 -0.10
N HIS A 152 -17.41 -0.06 -0.21
CA HIS A 152 -18.32 -0.99 -0.86
C HIS A 152 -19.31 -1.68 0.08
N LYS A 153 -19.22 -1.43 1.41
CA LYS A 153 -20.15 -1.97 2.38
C LYS A 153 -21.60 -1.53 2.13
N ARG A 154 -22.55 -2.44 2.33
CA ARG A 154 -23.97 -2.13 2.49
C ARG A 154 -24.25 -1.69 3.92
N TYR A 155 -24.43 -0.39 4.15
CA TYR A 155 -24.56 0.19 5.52
C TYR A 155 -25.88 -0.13 6.22
N SER A 156 -26.88 -0.66 5.53
CA SER A 156 -28.09 -1.23 6.14
C SER A 156 -27.92 -2.70 6.57
N GLY A 157 -26.75 -3.29 6.35
CA GLY A 157 -26.44 -4.67 6.67
C GLY A 157 -25.37 -4.80 7.76
N ALA A 158 -24.76 -6.00 7.87
CA ALA A 158 -23.83 -6.37 8.94
C ALA A 158 -22.57 -5.48 8.97
N HIS A 159 -21.91 -5.40 10.12
CA HIS A 159 -20.64 -4.70 10.30
C HIS A 159 -19.51 -5.34 9.47
N ILE A 160 -18.44 -4.58 9.19
CA ILE A 160 -17.24 -5.11 8.56
C ILE A 160 -16.55 -6.04 9.56
N GLN A 161 -16.09 -7.20 9.08
CA GLN A 161 -15.44 -8.20 9.91
C GLN A 161 -14.02 -8.45 9.39
N MET A 162 -13.04 -8.27 10.24
CA MET A 162 -11.68 -8.73 10.01
C MET A 162 -11.36 -9.83 11.01
N ARG A 163 -10.90 -10.98 10.50
CA ARG A 163 -10.52 -12.12 11.32
C ARG A 163 -9.05 -12.43 11.09
N VAL A 164 -8.30 -12.43 12.17
CA VAL A 164 -6.86 -12.67 12.16
C VAL A 164 -6.59 -14.06 12.74
N TYR A 165 -6.11 -14.96 11.88
CA TYR A 165 -5.70 -16.32 12.21
C TYR A 165 -4.18 -16.43 12.25
N ASP A 166 -3.64 -17.60 12.57
CA ASP A 166 -2.20 -17.87 12.51
C ASP A 166 -1.68 -17.91 11.07
N ASP A 167 -2.49 -18.43 10.15
CA ASP A 167 -2.17 -18.71 8.75
C ASP A 167 -2.76 -17.70 7.75
N ALA A 168 -3.71 -16.86 8.18
CA ALA A 168 -4.39 -15.91 7.29
C ALA A 168 -5.00 -14.73 8.03
N VAL A 169 -5.25 -13.65 7.29
CA VAL A 169 -6.16 -12.56 7.67
C VAL A 169 -7.28 -12.51 6.65
N THR A 170 -8.54 -12.45 7.12
CA THR A 170 -9.69 -12.27 6.24
C THR A 170 -10.40 -10.95 6.56
N VAL A 171 -10.83 -10.24 5.52
CA VAL A 171 -11.67 -9.04 5.62
C VAL A 171 -12.95 -9.30 4.86
N TRP A 172 -14.09 -9.14 5.50
CA TRP A 172 -15.39 -9.30 4.88
C TRP A 172 -16.27 -8.08 5.12
N ASN A 173 -16.91 -7.61 4.05
CA ASN A 173 -17.96 -6.61 4.13
C ASN A 173 -19.20 -7.10 3.40
N GLU A 174 -20.38 -6.84 3.96
CA GLU A 174 -21.64 -7.10 3.29
C GLU A 174 -21.83 -6.15 2.12
N GLY A 175 -22.29 -6.69 1.00
CA GLY A 175 -22.56 -5.98 -0.25
C GLY A 175 -22.09 -6.81 -1.44
N THR A 176 -23.05 -7.27 -2.26
CA THR A 176 -22.80 -8.02 -3.50
C THR A 176 -22.10 -7.16 -4.55
N LEU A 177 -21.48 -7.77 -5.53
CA LEU A 177 -20.94 -7.06 -6.70
C LEU A 177 -22.07 -6.33 -7.46
N PRO A 178 -21.75 -5.31 -8.26
CA PRO A 178 -22.72 -4.70 -9.16
C PRO A 178 -23.32 -5.74 -10.10
N ALA A 179 -24.61 -5.60 -10.43
CA ALA A 179 -25.30 -6.54 -11.31
C ALA A 179 -24.56 -6.70 -12.64
N GLY A 180 -24.33 -7.95 -13.03
CA GLY A 180 -23.65 -8.30 -14.28
C GLY A 180 -22.11 -8.28 -14.23
N TYR A 181 -21.51 -8.06 -13.06
CA TYR A 181 -20.05 -8.13 -12.85
C TYR A 181 -19.67 -9.36 -12.04
N THR A 182 -18.59 -10.02 -12.43
CA THR A 182 -17.90 -11.04 -11.65
C THR A 182 -16.72 -10.44 -10.91
N MET A 183 -16.13 -11.20 -10.00
CA MET A 183 -14.90 -10.77 -9.31
C MET A 183 -13.73 -10.65 -10.31
N GLU A 184 -13.68 -11.54 -11.30
CA GLU A 184 -12.70 -11.49 -12.38
C GLU A 184 -12.83 -10.21 -13.20
N ASP A 185 -14.06 -9.77 -13.48
CA ASP A 185 -14.31 -8.50 -14.18
C ASP A 185 -13.81 -7.30 -13.36
N ILE A 186 -14.07 -7.30 -12.05
CA ILE A 186 -13.62 -6.23 -11.15
C ILE A 186 -12.09 -6.16 -11.08
N ILE A 187 -11.42 -7.31 -11.04
CA ILE A 187 -9.95 -7.40 -11.01
C ILE A 187 -9.34 -7.01 -12.37
N ALA A 188 -9.94 -7.45 -13.48
CA ALA A 188 -9.42 -7.23 -14.82
C ALA A 188 -9.64 -5.80 -15.33
N ASN A 189 -10.79 -5.21 -14.99
CA ASN A 189 -11.22 -3.91 -15.52
C ASN A 189 -10.75 -2.76 -14.63
N ASP A 190 -10.22 -1.70 -15.26
CA ASP A 190 -9.84 -0.46 -14.57
C ASP A 190 -11.08 0.43 -14.31
N THR A 191 -12.21 -0.18 -13.90
CA THR A 191 -13.48 0.52 -13.68
C THR A 191 -13.81 0.55 -12.19
N SER A 192 -13.91 1.74 -11.61
CA SER A 192 -14.38 1.93 -10.25
C SER A 192 -15.90 2.08 -10.24
N LEU A 193 -16.60 1.17 -9.58
CA LEU A 193 -18.07 1.18 -9.43
C LEU A 193 -18.44 1.19 -7.93
N PRO A 194 -18.19 2.30 -7.21
CA PRO A 194 -18.46 2.35 -5.79
C PRO A 194 -19.95 2.25 -5.50
N ARG A 195 -20.30 1.40 -4.51
CA ARG A 195 -21.66 1.28 -3.99
C ARG A 195 -22.12 2.60 -3.36
N ASN A 196 -21.24 3.21 -2.56
CA ASN A 196 -21.49 4.45 -1.83
C ASN A 196 -20.69 5.58 -2.50
N LYS A 197 -21.31 6.24 -3.47
CA LYS A 197 -20.62 7.21 -4.34
C LYS A 197 -20.13 8.45 -3.62
N LEU A 198 -20.91 8.97 -2.66
CA LEU A 198 -20.50 10.16 -1.89
C LEU A 198 -19.38 9.82 -0.89
N ILE A 199 -19.45 8.64 -0.28
CA ILE A 199 -18.36 8.15 0.59
C ILE A 199 -17.08 7.99 -0.23
N ALA A 200 -17.14 7.33 -1.41
CA ALA A 200 -15.99 7.18 -2.31
C ALA A 200 -15.42 8.54 -2.74
N GLN A 201 -16.28 9.51 -3.07
CA GLN A 201 -15.87 10.86 -3.44
C GLN A 201 -15.11 11.54 -2.30
N ALA A 202 -15.59 11.43 -1.06
CA ALA A 202 -14.92 12.01 0.11
C ALA A 202 -13.53 11.39 0.33
N PHE A 203 -13.40 10.07 0.23
CA PHE A 203 -12.12 9.36 0.35
C PHE A 203 -11.16 9.75 -0.79
N TYR A 204 -11.65 9.92 -2.02
CA TYR A 204 -10.85 10.42 -3.13
C TYR A 204 -10.36 11.85 -2.89
N MET A 205 -11.23 12.75 -2.40
CA MET A 205 -10.86 14.14 -2.08
C MET A 205 -9.87 14.22 -0.92
N ALA A 206 -9.91 13.30 0.04
CA ALA A 206 -8.88 13.15 1.06
C ALA A 206 -7.55 12.60 0.50
N GLY A 207 -7.56 12.02 -0.70
CA GLY A 207 -6.41 11.37 -1.32
C GLY A 207 -6.09 9.99 -0.72
N PHE A 208 -7.09 9.33 -0.15
CA PHE A 208 -6.96 8.00 0.45
C PHE A 208 -7.11 6.88 -0.56
N ILE A 209 -7.82 7.14 -1.65
CA ILE A 209 -8.03 6.20 -2.76
C ILE A 209 -7.77 6.86 -4.12
N GLU A 210 -7.52 6.03 -5.13
CA GLU A 210 -7.43 6.45 -6.53
C GLU A 210 -8.77 6.28 -7.25
N ASN A 211 -8.99 7.08 -8.31
CA ASN A 211 -10.27 7.09 -9.03
C ASN A 211 -10.28 6.24 -10.31
N TRP A 212 -9.19 5.53 -10.60
CA TRP A 212 -8.98 4.85 -11.88
C TRP A 212 -9.18 3.33 -11.83
N GLY A 213 -9.77 2.78 -10.77
CA GLY A 213 -10.02 1.33 -10.64
C GLY A 213 -8.78 0.45 -10.50
N ARG A 214 -7.57 1.03 -10.38
CA ARG A 214 -6.30 0.30 -10.32
C ARG A 214 -5.91 -0.20 -8.93
N GLY A 215 -6.72 0.10 -7.90
CA GLY A 215 -6.39 -0.21 -6.51
C GLY A 215 -6.10 -1.70 -6.28
N ILE A 216 -6.96 -2.59 -6.78
CA ILE A 216 -6.77 -4.05 -6.62
C ILE A 216 -5.52 -4.56 -7.35
N LYS A 217 -5.24 -4.06 -8.56
CA LYS A 217 -4.02 -4.42 -9.29
C LYS A 217 -2.76 -3.99 -8.52
N LYS A 218 -2.78 -2.78 -7.95
CA LYS A 218 -1.70 -2.31 -7.09
C LYS A 218 -1.53 -3.18 -5.85
N VAL A 219 -2.61 -3.60 -5.22
CA VAL A 219 -2.57 -4.56 -4.11
C VAL A 219 -1.82 -5.82 -4.50
N PHE A 220 -2.14 -6.43 -5.66
CA PHE A 220 -1.43 -7.63 -6.12
C PHE A 220 0.06 -7.38 -6.37
N GLU A 221 0.41 -6.25 -6.98
CA GLU A 221 1.80 -5.87 -7.24
C GLU A 221 2.58 -5.66 -5.94
N ASP A 222 2.02 -4.92 -4.98
CA ASP A 222 2.64 -4.63 -3.69
C ASP A 222 2.90 -5.93 -2.88
N PHE A 223 1.93 -6.85 -2.86
CA PHE A 223 2.10 -8.16 -2.22
C PHE A 223 3.19 -9.00 -2.91
N LYS A 224 3.22 -9.01 -4.24
CA LYS A 224 4.24 -9.72 -5.02
C LYS A 224 5.64 -9.15 -4.76
N VAL A 225 5.79 -7.82 -4.77
CA VAL A 225 7.07 -7.14 -4.49
C VAL A 225 7.56 -7.44 -3.06
N ALA A 226 6.64 -7.52 -2.10
CA ALA A 226 6.95 -7.89 -0.72
C ALA A 226 7.22 -9.38 -0.52
N GLY A 227 7.07 -10.21 -1.57
CA GLY A 227 7.30 -11.66 -1.52
C GLY A 227 6.18 -12.43 -0.82
N PHE A 228 4.95 -11.94 -0.88
CA PHE A 228 3.75 -12.64 -0.42
C PHE A 228 2.96 -13.21 -1.61
N GLU A 229 2.12 -14.22 -1.32
CA GLU A 229 1.09 -14.62 -2.25
C GLU A 229 0.07 -13.49 -2.42
N PRO A 230 -0.45 -13.26 -3.65
CA PRO A 230 -1.51 -12.28 -3.87
C PRO A 230 -2.75 -12.59 -3.02
N PRO A 231 -3.43 -11.57 -2.46
CA PRO A 231 -4.69 -11.77 -1.76
C PRO A 231 -5.76 -12.37 -2.66
N ILE A 232 -6.64 -13.18 -2.09
CA ILE A 232 -7.77 -13.81 -2.80
C ILE A 232 -9.01 -12.98 -2.53
N PHE A 233 -9.68 -12.53 -3.59
CA PHE A 233 -10.94 -11.78 -3.55
C PHE A 233 -12.07 -12.70 -4.01
N GLU A 234 -13.13 -12.84 -3.20
CA GLU A 234 -14.27 -13.70 -3.49
C GLU A 234 -15.58 -13.00 -3.12
N GLU A 235 -16.63 -13.20 -3.96
CA GLU A 235 -17.98 -12.89 -3.54
C GLU A 235 -18.51 -14.05 -2.70
N LYS A 236 -18.78 -13.80 -1.41
CA LYS A 236 -19.11 -14.87 -0.46
C LYS A 236 -20.04 -14.37 0.65
N HIS A 237 -21.01 -15.19 1.02
CA HIS A 237 -21.97 -14.88 2.10
C HIS A 237 -22.68 -13.53 1.94
N GLY A 238 -23.06 -13.16 0.70
CA GLY A 238 -23.76 -11.90 0.41
C GLY A 238 -22.88 -10.65 0.50
N GLY A 239 -21.57 -10.82 0.41
CA GLY A 239 -20.58 -9.75 0.48
C GLY A 239 -19.29 -10.10 -0.24
N VAL A 240 -18.28 -9.26 -0.09
CA VAL A 240 -16.94 -9.49 -0.60
C VAL A 240 -16.04 -9.91 0.54
N MET A 241 -15.30 -10.99 0.33
CA MET A 241 -14.27 -11.50 1.25
C MET A 241 -12.90 -11.39 0.60
N VAL A 242 -11.97 -10.79 1.31
CA VAL A 242 -10.54 -10.76 0.95
C VAL A 242 -9.78 -11.64 1.91
N THR A 243 -9.01 -12.59 1.39
CA THR A 243 -8.17 -13.49 2.20
C THR A 243 -6.71 -13.22 1.90
N ILE A 244 -5.94 -12.87 2.93
CA ILE A 244 -4.50 -12.63 2.88
C ILE A 244 -3.82 -13.78 3.61
N LYS A 245 -2.98 -14.54 2.92
CA LYS A 245 -2.16 -15.59 3.56
C LYS A 245 -1.01 -14.97 4.33
N ARG A 246 -0.72 -15.54 5.50
CA ARG A 246 0.42 -15.14 6.34
C ARG A 246 1.60 -16.05 6.10
N LYS A 247 2.80 -15.50 6.17
CA LYS A 247 4.02 -16.28 6.27
C LYS A 247 4.14 -16.88 7.68
N SER A 248 4.71 -18.06 7.78
CA SER A 248 5.07 -18.59 9.10
C SER A 248 6.11 -17.70 9.78
N LEU A 249 6.19 -17.72 11.11
CA LEU A 249 7.21 -16.98 11.84
C LEU A 249 8.62 -17.29 11.34
N ARG A 250 8.88 -18.57 11.00
CA ARG A 250 10.18 -19.00 10.49
C ARG A 250 10.52 -18.32 9.17
N GLU A 251 9.59 -18.32 8.21
CA GLU A 251 9.78 -17.64 6.92
C GLU A 251 10.00 -16.14 7.10
N MET A 252 9.24 -15.48 7.98
CA MET A 252 9.42 -14.04 8.25
C MET A 252 10.81 -13.71 8.80
N PHE A 253 11.34 -14.55 9.72
CA PHE A 253 12.67 -14.36 10.29
C PHE A 253 13.80 -14.72 9.33
N ASP A 254 13.64 -15.72 8.48
CA ASP A 254 14.62 -16.09 7.47
C ASP A 254 14.70 -15.03 6.36
N ASP A 255 13.58 -14.53 5.86
CA ASP A 255 13.51 -13.41 4.92
C ASP A 255 14.18 -12.13 5.47
N SER A 256 13.99 -11.85 6.76
CA SER A 256 14.62 -10.67 7.39
C SER A 256 16.14 -10.78 7.46
N LYS A 257 16.67 -11.99 7.69
CA LYS A 257 18.12 -12.24 7.69
C LYS A 257 18.73 -12.17 6.31
N GLU A 258 18.03 -12.63 5.27
CA GLU A 258 18.49 -12.53 3.88
C GLU A 258 18.51 -11.10 3.40
N LYS A 259 17.43 -10.34 3.63
CA LYS A 259 17.36 -8.90 3.31
C LYS A 259 18.43 -8.09 4.04
N SER A 260 18.73 -8.41 5.29
CA SER A 260 19.81 -7.74 6.04
C SER A 260 21.20 -8.06 5.48
N LYS A 261 21.42 -9.28 4.99
CA LYS A 261 22.68 -9.66 4.31
C LYS A 261 22.85 -9.01 2.95
N GLU A 262 21.77 -8.92 2.16
CA GLU A 262 21.79 -8.24 0.86
C GLU A 262 22.05 -6.75 1.01
N LYS A 263 21.33 -6.05 1.89
CA LYS A 263 21.56 -4.62 2.17
C LYS A 263 22.96 -4.33 2.74
N SER A 264 23.48 -5.24 3.55
CA SER A 264 24.87 -5.11 4.05
C SER A 264 25.89 -5.26 2.92
N LYS A 265 25.65 -6.16 1.96
CA LYS A 265 26.47 -6.29 0.74
C LYS A 265 26.36 -5.06 -0.15
N GLU A 266 25.14 -4.53 -0.38
CA GLU A 266 24.93 -3.32 -1.18
C GLU A 266 25.66 -2.11 -0.56
N LYS A 267 25.56 -1.87 0.74
CA LYS A 267 26.28 -0.80 1.44
C LYS A 267 27.80 -0.94 1.35
N VAL A 268 28.31 -2.18 1.45
CA VAL A 268 29.75 -2.43 1.27
C VAL A 268 30.17 -2.10 -0.17
N ILE A 269 29.36 -2.49 -1.16
CA ILE A 269 29.61 -2.18 -2.58
C ILE A 269 29.52 -0.67 -2.83
N GLU A 270 28.54 0.05 -2.29
CA GLU A 270 28.44 1.51 -2.40
C GLU A 270 29.68 2.21 -1.81
N ASN A 271 30.09 1.85 -0.60
CA ASN A 271 31.30 2.41 0.00
C ASN A 271 32.57 2.13 -0.82
N VAL A 272 32.65 0.94 -1.46
CA VAL A 272 33.77 0.61 -2.36
C VAL A 272 33.70 1.45 -3.64
N ILE A 273 32.50 1.68 -4.19
CA ILE A 273 32.30 2.51 -5.39
C ILE A 273 32.64 3.99 -5.12
N GLU A 274 32.33 4.52 -3.94
CA GLU A 274 32.70 5.88 -3.55
C GLU A 274 34.22 6.11 -3.53
N GLN A 275 34.99 5.10 -3.21
CA GLN A 275 36.46 5.13 -3.18
C GLN A 275 37.14 4.90 -4.52
N LEU A 276 36.37 4.69 -5.61
CA LEU A 276 36.92 4.50 -6.96
C LEU A 276 37.34 5.81 -7.59
N THR A 277 38.41 5.74 -8.40
CA THR A 277 38.82 6.86 -9.26
C THR A 277 37.75 7.11 -10.34
N GLU A 278 37.70 8.32 -10.89
CA GLU A 278 36.78 8.65 -12.00
C GLU A 278 36.92 7.69 -13.19
N ARG A 279 38.15 7.27 -13.50
CA ARG A 279 38.43 6.31 -14.56
C ARG A 279 37.86 4.93 -14.25
N GLN A 280 38.00 4.43 -13.03
CA GLN A 280 37.44 3.16 -12.60
C GLN A 280 35.90 3.18 -12.64
N ARG A 281 35.27 4.29 -12.26
CA ARG A 281 33.81 4.49 -12.43
C ARG A 281 33.40 4.47 -13.90
N ALA A 282 34.16 5.12 -14.79
CA ALA A 282 33.90 5.09 -16.21
C ALA A 282 34.00 3.66 -16.81
N ILE A 283 34.98 2.86 -16.37
CA ILE A 283 35.11 1.46 -16.78
C ILE A 283 33.88 0.65 -16.33
N LEU A 284 33.42 0.79 -15.08
CA LEU A 284 32.23 0.11 -14.59
C LEU A 284 30.98 0.53 -15.36
N ASN A 285 30.82 1.80 -15.70
CA ASN A 285 29.71 2.27 -16.52
C ASN A 285 29.71 1.67 -17.92
N ILE A 286 30.88 1.57 -18.57
CA ILE A 286 31.00 0.94 -19.87
C ILE A 286 30.59 -0.54 -19.78
N LEU A 287 31.06 -1.28 -18.78
CA LEU A 287 30.68 -2.67 -18.57
C LEU A 287 29.19 -2.84 -18.23
N LYS A 288 28.60 -1.92 -17.49
CA LYS A 288 27.17 -1.94 -17.16
C LYS A 288 26.30 -1.74 -18.40
N ILE A 289 26.66 -0.80 -19.25
CA ILE A 289 25.97 -0.55 -20.53
C ILE A 289 26.12 -1.74 -21.46
N SER A 290 27.30 -2.36 -21.54
CA SER A 290 27.55 -3.51 -22.39
C SER A 290 26.71 -4.74 -22.02
N VAL A 291 26.41 -4.93 -20.73
CA VAL A 291 25.48 -5.97 -20.27
C VAL A 291 24.05 -5.70 -20.75
N ILE A 292 23.60 -4.44 -20.71
CA ILE A 292 22.26 -4.04 -21.17
C ILE A 292 22.11 -4.22 -22.69
N GLU A 293 23.16 -3.84 -23.44
CA GLU A 293 23.18 -3.90 -24.90
C GLU A 293 23.57 -5.30 -25.45
N ASN A 294 23.85 -6.25 -24.57
CA ASN A 294 24.31 -7.61 -24.93
C ASN A 294 25.59 -7.61 -25.80
N VAL A 295 26.50 -6.66 -25.51
CA VAL A 295 27.77 -6.47 -26.23
C VAL A 295 28.95 -6.90 -25.35
N ILE A 296 29.89 -7.63 -25.92
CA ILE A 296 31.11 -8.04 -25.20
C ILE A 296 32.20 -6.99 -25.42
N GLU A 297 32.64 -6.34 -24.33
CA GLU A 297 33.70 -5.32 -24.36
C GLU A 297 35.06 -5.92 -24.08
N SER A 298 35.96 -5.75 -25.04
CA SER A 298 37.38 -6.11 -24.86
C SER A 298 38.14 -5.02 -24.13
N THR A 299 39.29 -5.36 -23.50
CA THR A 299 40.17 -4.36 -22.87
C THR A 299 40.59 -3.27 -23.85
N THR A 300 40.77 -3.61 -25.14
CA THR A 300 41.13 -2.68 -26.20
C THR A 300 40.00 -1.71 -26.52
N THR A 301 38.77 -2.19 -26.53
CA THR A 301 37.59 -1.36 -26.77
C THR A 301 37.34 -0.38 -25.58
N ILE A 302 37.50 -0.88 -24.35
CA ILE A 302 37.40 -0.03 -23.15
C ILE A 302 38.49 1.04 -23.16
N ALA A 303 39.74 0.67 -23.55
CA ALA A 303 40.86 1.59 -23.66
C ALA A 303 40.56 2.74 -24.64
N ARG A 304 39.99 2.40 -25.80
CA ARG A 304 39.61 3.37 -26.83
C ARG A 304 38.49 4.31 -26.31
N LYS A 305 37.49 3.78 -25.62
CA LYS A 305 36.37 4.54 -25.07
C LYS A 305 36.81 5.49 -23.93
N THR A 306 37.81 5.10 -23.18
CA THR A 306 38.32 5.89 -22.03
C THR A 306 39.52 6.77 -22.36
N GLY A 307 40.08 6.67 -23.58
CA GLY A 307 41.23 7.48 -24.05
C GLY A 307 42.56 7.11 -23.40
N VAL A 308 42.71 5.91 -22.82
CA VAL A 308 43.96 5.48 -22.16
C VAL A 308 44.49 4.17 -22.72
N SER A 309 45.73 3.82 -22.39
CA SER A 309 46.37 2.60 -22.92
C SER A 309 45.72 1.32 -22.42
N PRO A 310 45.69 0.22 -23.22
CA PRO A 310 45.17 -1.08 -22.79
C PRO A 310 45.85 -1.60 -21.50
N ARG A 311 47.12 -1.28 -21.31
CA ARG A 311 47.88 -1.64 -20.11
C ARG A 311 47.35 -0.97 -18.86
N THR A 312 46.93 0.30 -18.98
CA THR A 312 46.31 1.05 -17.88
C THR A 312 44.93 0.48 -17.53
N ILE A 313 44.11 0.17 -18.55
CA ILE A 313 42.79 -0.47 -18.34
C ILE A 313 42.93 -1.83 -17.66
N MET A 314 43.92 -2.64 -18.10
CA MET A 314 44.15 -3.96 -17.48
C MET A 314 44.52 -3.85 -16.00
N ARG A 315 45.29 -2.83 -15.61
CA ARG A 315 45.61 -2.57 -14.20
C ARG A 315 44.35 -2.19 -13.42
N ASP A 316 43.58 -1.27 -13.95
CA ASP A 316 42.33 -0.80 -13.29
C ASP A 316 41.31 -1.95 -13.18
N LEU A 317 41.15 -2.79 -14.20
CA LEU A 317 40.29 -3.97 -14.16
C LEU A 317 40.78 -5.01 -13.14
N ASN A 318 42.08 -5.20 -12.98
CA ASN A 318 42.62 -6.06 -11.93
C ASN A 318 42.39 -5.50 -10.53
N GLU A 319 42.48 -4.18 -10.32
CA GLU A 319 42.12 -3.53 -9.06
C GLU A 319 40.63 -3.66 -8.78
N LEU A 320 39.75 -3.45 -9.76
CA LEU A 320 38.30 -3.66 -9.64
C LEU A 320 37.96 -5.12 -9.34
N ARG A 321 38.70 -6.07 -9.91
CA ARG A 321 38.57 -7.51 -9.59
C ARG A 321 38.96 -7.82 -8.15
N THR A 322 40.05 -7.24 -7.65
CA THR A 322 40.47 -7.41 -6.27
C THR A 322 39.46 -6.82 -5.29
N LYS A 323 38.76 -5.76 -5.70
CA LYS A 323 37.64 -5.17 -4.96
C LYS A 323 36.31 -5.92 -5.10
N GLY A 324 36.27 -7.02 -5.87
CA GLY A 324 35.08 -7.85 -6.08
C GLY A 324 33.98 -7.22 -6.94
N LEU A 325 34.30 -6.21 -7.74
CA LEU A 325 33.32 -5.50 -8.59
C LEU A 325 33.20 -6.08 -10.01
N VAL A 326 34.26 -6.73 -10.51
CA VAL A 326 34.29 -7.34 -11.84
C VAL A 326 34.95 -8.72 -11.79
N ARG A 327 34.62 -9.57 -12.74
CA ARG A 327 35.34 -10.85 -12.96
C ARG A 327 35.73 -11.01 -14.42
N HIS A 328 36.82 -11.73 -14.64
CA HIS A 328 37.23 -12.14 -15.99
C HIS A 328 36.60 -13.48 -16.33
N VAL A 329 35.96 -13.58 -17.47
CA VAL A 329 35.29 -14.79 -17.97
C VAL A 329 36.01 -15.28 -19.24
N GLY A 330 36.38 -16.55 -19.28
CA GLY A 330 37.05 -17.19 -20.41
C GLY A 330 38.59 -17.24 -20.30
N PRO A 331 39.29 -17.63 -21.38
CA PRO A 331 40.75 -17.81 -21.38
C PRO A 331 41.48 -16.45 -21.23
N ALA A 332 42.72 -16.51 -20.75
CA ALA A 332 43.57 -15.32 -20.53
C ALA A 332 43.78 -14.47 -21.80
N LYS A 333 43.80 -15.09 -22.98
CA LYS A 333 43.76 -14.39 -24.28
C LYS A 333 42.38 -14.64 -24.92
N GLY A 334 41.57 -13.58 -25.05
CA GLY A 334 40.26 -13.64 -25.71
C GLY A 334 39.06 -13.75 -24.80
N GLY A 335 39.23 -13.73 -23.47
CA GLY A 335 38.14 -13.61 -22.53
C GLY A 335 37.58 -12.18 -22.42
N TYR A 336 36.53 -12.01 -21.65
CA TYR A 336 35.86 -10.71 -21.41
C TYR A 336 35.69 -10.44 -19.92
N TRP A 337 35.38 -9.18 -19.64
CA TRP A 337 35.11 -8.73 -18.25
C TRP A 337 33.63 -8.55 -18.03
N GLU A 338 33.17 -9.06 -16.91
CA GLU A 338 31.79 -8.98 -16.48
C GLU A 338 31.68 -8.30 -15.11
N ILE A 339 30.67 -7.43 -14.94
CA ILE A 339 30.39 -6.80 -13.66
C ILE A 339 29.73 -7.82 -12.72
N LEU A 340 30.18 -7.86 -11.47
CA LEU A 340 29.54 -8.67 -10.43
C LEU A 340 28.38 -7.85 -9.82
N LYS A 341 27.17 -8.44 -9.80
CA LYS A 341 25.97 -7.83 -9.20
C LYS A 341 26.12 -7.70 -7.70
#